data_c99fde299f5beea9841d1e9e79a9530e
#
_entry.id   c99fde299f5beea9841d1e9e79a9530e
#
_cell.length_a   1.000
_cell.length_b   1.000
_cell.length_c   1.000
_cell.angle_alpha   90.00
_cell.angle_beta   90.00
_cell.angle_gamma   90.00
#
_symmetry.space_group_name_H-M   'P 1'
#
loop_
_entity.id
_entity.type
_entity.pdbx_description
1 polymer ?
#
loop_
_entity_poly.entity_id
_entity_poly.type
_entity_poly.pdbx_seq_one_letter_code
_entity_poly.pdbx_strand_id
1 'polypeptide(L)'
;MFVGNDWAEDHHDVEIVNERGRRLARRRLPEGLDGITRLHALIAQFFPEEWADLEPAEAASRVKVGIETERGPWVQALIAAGYEVFAINPMSVARYRERHSTSGAKSDSGDAHVLAEIVRLDRAHHRPVAGDSELGEAIKLVTRAHQSLVWDRTRHVLRLRGVLREFFPAALEAFADLDAPDTLELLALAPDPDRAARVPKSKIVAVLRRANRRGVEERATTIQSVWRAAALRQPTQVQAAFAAILTSQVRLITALNAEIAELGEVVAHHFGRHRDAEIYTSQPGLGVILGARVLAEFGDDRTRFPDAKARKNYAGTSPITRASGTKKVVLARYARNERLGDAVQQWAFGSLKGSPGARAYYDALRTRKIGHQAALRQLANRLVGILHGCLKTGTPYHEATAWAHHHAAAA
;
A
#
# COMPACT_ATOMS: atom_id res chain seq x y z
N MET A 1 0.07 13.03 -31.11
CA MET A 1 -1.36 13.15 -30.78
C MET A 1 -1.54 12.95 -29.29
N PHE A 2 -2.45 13.71 -28.63
CA PHE A 2 -2.64 13.69 -27.19
C PHE A 2 -4.11 13.49 -26.87
N VAL A 3 -4.40 12.57 -25.98
CA VAL A 3 -5.75 12.17 -25.58
C VAL A 3 -5.91 12.39 -24.10
N GLY A 4 -6.90 13.13 -23.69
CA GLY A 4 -7.32 13.20 -22.28
C GLY A 4 -8.54 12.33 -22.10
N ASN A 5 -8.54 11.51 -21.08
CA ASN A 5 -9.62 10.58 -20.76
C ASN A 5 -10.04 10.78 -19.29
N ASP A 6 -11.14 11.45 -19.09
CA ASP A 6 -11.80 11.51 -17.78
C ASP A 6 -12.78 10.35 -17.68
N TRP A 7 -12.69 9.55 -16.60
CA TRP A 7 -13.45 8.33 -16.46
C TRP A 7 -14.51 8.44 -15.37
N ALA A 8 -15.67 7.84 -15.63
CA ALA A 8 -16.74 7.61 -14.68
C ALA A 8 -17.10 6.12 -14.66
N GLU A 9 -18.04 5.73 -13.81
CA GLU A 9 -18.42 4.32 -13.65
C GLU A 9 -19.03 3.72 -14.93
N ASP A 10 -19.76 4.53 -15.70
CA ASP A 10 -20.54 4.10 -16.86
C ASP A 10 -20.08 4.71 -18.18
N HIS A 11 -19.15 5.69 -18.15
CA HIS A 11 -18.70 6.36 -19.36
C HIS A 11 -17.32 7.00 -19.21
N HIS A 12 -16.77 7.40 -20.35
CA HIS A 12 -15.54 8.17 -20.46
C HIS A 12 -15.75 9.44 -21.27
N ASP A 13 -15.38 10.59 -20.73
CA ASP A 13 -15.27 11.82 -21.50
C ASP A 13 -13.87 11.91 -22.10
N VAL A 14 -13.79 11.97 -23.42
CA VAL A 14 -12.52 11.94 -24.16
C VAL A 14 -12.36 13.21 -24.98
N GLU A 15 -11.16 13.79 -24.92
CA GLU A 15 -10.75 14.85 -25.83
C GLU A 15 -9.42 14.49 -26.51
N ILE A 16 -9.35 14.71 -27.82
CA ILE A 16 -8.15 14.52 -28.64
C ILE A 16 -7.65 15.88 -29.09
N VAL A 17 -6.36 16.16 -28.87
CA VAL A 17 -5.71 17.39 -29.35
C VAL A 17 -4.46 17.06 -30.16
N ASN A 18 -4.11 17.95 -31.10
CA ASN A 18 -2.86 17.85 -31.84
C ASN A 18 -1.69 18.50 -31.08
N GLU A 19 -0.48 18.50 -31.66
CA GLU A 19 0.72 19.09 -31.05
C GLU A 19 0.59 20.59 -30.75
N ARG A 20 -0.21 21.31 -31.51
CA ARG A 20 -0.49 22.76 -31.30
C ARG A 20 -1.58 23.02 -30.26
N GLY A 21 -2.14 21.97 -29.63
CA GLY A 21 -3.25 22.10 -28.67
C GLY A 21 -4.62 22.35 -29.31
N ARG A 22 -4.72 22.27 -30.66
CA ARG A 22 -6.00 22.36 -31.34
C ARG A 22 -6.80 21.08 -31.12
N ARG A 23 -8.02 21.23 -30.65
CA ARG A 23 -8.96 20.12 -30.47
C ARG A 23 -9.34 19.49 -31.81
N LEU A 24 -9.11 18.19 -31.93
CA LEU A 24 -9.50 17.38 -33.08
C LEU A 24 -10.85 16.72 -32.86
N ALA A 25 -11.10 16.19 -31.67
CA ALA A 25 -12.36 15.57 -31.30
C ALA A 25 -12.67 15.72 -29.81
N ARG A 26 -13.97 15.65 -29.50
CA ARG A 26 -14.49 15.46 -28.13
C ARG A 26 -15.69 14.54 -28.20
N ARG A 27 -15.72 13.51 -27.36
CA ARG A 27 -16.79 12.51 -27.30
C ARG A 27 -16.99 11.99 -25.90
N ARG A 28 -18.23 11.61 -25.58
CA ARG A 28 -18.56 10.73 -24.46
C ARG A 28 -18.71 9.32 -25.01
N LEU A 29 -17.99 8.38 -24.42
CA LEU A 29 -17.94 6.98 -24.81
C LEU A 29 -18.46 6.12 -23.67
N PRO A 30 -19.20 5.04 -23.90
CA PRO A 30 -19.63 4.14 -22.84
C PRO A 30 -18.41 3.38 -22.26
N GLU A 31 -18.51 2.95 -21.01
CA GLU A 31 -17.56 1.98 -20.43
C GLU A 31 -17.61 0.65 -21.18
N GLY A 32 -16.50 -0.10 -21.18
CA GLY A 32 -16.42 -1.45 -21.73
C GLY A 32 -16.00 -1.54 -23.18
N LEU A 33 -16.20 -2.72 -23.79
CA LEU A 33 -15.65 -3.07 -25.11
C LEU A 33 -16.13 -2.15 -26.25
N ASP A 34 -17.40 -1.77 -26.26
CA ASP A 34 -17.95 -0.87 -27.27
C ASP A 34 -17.27 0.50 -27.21
N GLY A 35 -17.12 1.05 -26.01
CA GLY A 35 -16.47 2.35 -25.81
C GLY A 35 -15.01 2.35 -26.22
N ILE A 36 -14.23 1.35 -25.82
CA ILE A 36 -12.80 1.28 -26.18
C ILE A 36 -12.62 1.08 -27.70
N THR A 37 -13.51 0.30 -28.33
CA THR A 37 -13.50 0.11 -29.79
C THR A 37 -13.76 1.44 -30.51
N ARG A 38 -14.75 2.20 -30.06
CA ARG A 38 -15.04 3.55 -30.58
C ARG A 38 -13.89 4.52 -30.36
N LEU A 39 -13.20 4.43 -29.21
CA LEU A 39 -12.02 5.26 -28.93
C LEU A 39 -10.91 4.97 -29.92
N HIS A 40 -10.58 3.68 -30.17
CA HIS A 40 -9.56 3.29 -31.15
C HIS A 40 -9.91 3.78 -32.56
N ALA A 41 -11.17 3.62 -32.98
CA ALA A 41 -11.65 4.12 -34.27
C ALA A 41 -11.56 5.66 -34.35
N LEU A 42 -11.92 6.37 -33.28
CA LEU A 42 -11.83 7.82 -33.20
C LEU A 42 -10.38 8.30 -33.30
N ILE A 43 -9.44 7.66 -32.60
CA ILE A 43 -8.02 8.00 -32.65
C ILE A 43 -7.48 7.78 -34.07
N ALA A 44 -7.80 6.65 -34.71
CA ALA A 44 -7.37 6.33 -36.06
C ALA A 44 -7.84 7.35 -37.10
N GLN A 45 -9.05 7.93 -36.96
CA GLN A 45 -9.57 8.97 -37.87
C GLN A 45 -8.70 10.23 -37.91
N PHE A 46 -7.90 10.49 -36.89
CA PHE A 46 -7.11 11.71 -36.78
C PHE A 46 -5.60 11.44 -36.84
N PHE A 47 -5.18 10.26 -37.29
CA PHE A 47 -3.77 10.00 -37.54
C PHE A 47 -3.26 10.99 -38.60
N PRO A 48 -2.13 11.67 -38.31
CA PRO A 48 -1.51 12.53 -39.31
C PRO A 48 -1.12 11.74 -40.58
N GLU A 49 -1.22 12.36 -41.75
CA GLU A 49 -0.83 11.73 -43.02
C GLU A 49 0.62 11.23 -43.00
N GLU A 50 1.50 11.95 -42.30
CA GLU A 50 2.90 11.59 -42.05
C GLU A 50 3.11 10.30 -41.25
N TRP A 51 2.05 9.73 -40.66
CA TRP A 51 2.08 8.44 -39.96
C TRP A 51 1.59 7.28 -40.84
N ALA A 52 1.16 7.54 -42.09
CA ALA A 52 0.62 6.52 -42.96
C ALA A 52 1.64 5.42 -43.31
N ASP A 53 2.92 5.76 -43.39
CA ASP A 53 4.01 4.83 -43.69
C ASP A 53 4.66 4.19 -42.45
N LEU A 54 4.16 4.51 -41.24
CA LEU A 54 4.68 3.93 -40.00
C LEU A 54 4.11 2.53 -39.75
N GLU A 55 4.91 1.69 -39.17
CA GLU A 55 4.40 0.44 -38.61
C GLU A 55 3.32 0.71 -37.54
N PRO A 56 2.25 -0.10 -37.47
CA PRO A 56 1.11 0.16 -36.56
C PRO A 56 1.55 0.37 -35.10
N ALA A 57 2.52 -0.39 -34.61
CA ALA A 57 3.05 -0.25 -33.26
C ALA A 57 3.79 1.08 -33.03
N GLU A 58 4.48 1.58 -34.06
CA GLU A 58 5.17 2.87 -33.98
C GLU A 58 4.15 4.01 -34.00
N ALA A 59 3.15 3.97 -34.87
CA ALA A 59 2.07 4.96 -34.91
C ALA A 59 1.30 4.99 -33.57
N ALA A 60 0.95 3.83 -33.02
CA ALA A 60 0.31 3.72 -31.70
C ALA A 60 1.15 4.36 -30.58
N SER A 61 2.47 4.10 -30.57
CA SER A 61 3.36 4.66 -29.55
C SER A 61 3.46 6.18 -29.55
N ARG A 62 3.07 6.83 -30.64
CA ARG A 62 3.01 8.30 -30.77
C ARG A 62 1.74 8.89 -30.18
N VAL A 63 0.74 8.08 -29.84
CA VAL A 63 -0.47 8.50 -29.12
C VAL A 63 -0.18 8.52 -27.62
N LYS A 64 -0.36 9.68 -26.99
CA LYS A 64 -0.13 9.90 -25.56
C LYS A 64 -1.47 10.08 -24.88
N VAL A 65 -1.79 9.25 -23.89
CA VAL A 65 -3.07 9.26 -23.19
C VAL A 65 -2.89 9.69 -21.75
N GLY A 66 -3.57 10.74 -21.31
CA GLY A 66 -3.65 11.15 -19.92
C GLY A 66 -4.96 10.66 -19.28
N ILE A 67 -4.87 9.97 -18.16
CA ILE A 67 -6.03 9.45 -17.41
C ILE A 67 -5.76 9.55 -15.91
N GLU A 68 -6.81 9.71 -15.07
CA GLU A 68 -6.64 9.84 -13.62
C GLU A 68 -6.43 8.51 -12.87
N THR A 69 -6.49 7.38 -13.57
CA THR A 69 -6.29 6.05 -12.98
C THR A 69 -5.15 5.28 -13.66
N GLU A 70 -4.46 4.42 -12.93
CA GLU A 70 -3.46 3.48 -13.47
C GLU A 70 -4.02 2.06 -13.62
N ARG A 71 -5.32 1.83 -13.41
CA ARG A 71 -5.93 0.51 -13.27
C ARG A 71 -7.20 0.38 -14.05
N GLY A 72 -7.60 -0.88 -14.21
CA GLY A 72 -8.86 -1.25 -14.85
C GLY A 72 -8.68 -1.76 -16.27
N PRO A 73 -9.69 -2.50 -16.79
CA PRO A 73 -9.66 -3.08 -18.13
C PRO A 73 -9.45 -2.04 -19.23
N TRP A 74 -9.98 -0.84 -19.06
CA TRP A 74 -9.82 0.28 -19.99
C TRP A 74 -8.35 0.69 -20.14
N VAL A 75 -7.63 0.90 -19.02
CA VAL A 75 -6.20 1.24 -19.03
C VAL A 75 -5.38 0.13 -19.66
N GLN A 76 -5.70 -1.14 -19.33
CA GLN A 76 -5.03 -2.30 -19.94
C GLN A 76 -5.26 -2.37 -21.44
N ALA A 77 -6.47 -2.07 -21.92
CA ALA A 77 -6.75 -2.03 -23.34
C ALA A 77 -5.98 -0.92 -24.09
N LEU A 78 -5.82 0.25 -23.45
CA LEU A 78 -5.02 1.35 -24.02
C LEU A 78 -3.53 0.96 -24.11
N ILE A 79 -2.99 0.30 -23.09
CA ILE A 79 -1.60 -0.21 -23.08
C ILE A 79 -1.42 -1.32 -24.13
N ALA A 80 -2.36 -2.26 -24.19
CA ALA A 80 -2.34 -3.36 -25.18
C ALA A 80 -2.41 -2.85 -26.62
N ALA A 81 -3.10 -1.72 -26.85
CA ALA A 81 -3.11 -1.05 -28.14
C ALA A 81 -1.79 -0.34 -28.50
N GLY A 82 -0.81 -0.33 -27.59
CA GLY A 82 0.49 0.30 -27.79
C GLY A 82 0.53 1.80 -27.50
N TYR A 83 -0.52 2.39 -26.95
CA TYR A 83 -0.51 3.80 -26.57
C TYR A 83 0.37 4.04 -25.34
N GLU A 84 1.02 5.21 -25.28
CA GLU A 84 1.75 5.62 -24.08
C GLU A 84 0.78 6.29 -23.10
N VAL A 85 0.41 5.58 -22.04
CA VAL A 85 -0.59 6.00 -21.05
C VAL A 85 0.07 6.63 -19.85
N PHE A 86 -0.41 7.80 -19.43
CA PHE A 86 0.08 8.51 -18.24
C PHE A 86 -1.03 8.59 -17.19
N ALA A 87 -0.78 7.98 -16.03
CA ALA A 87 -1.66 8.13 -14.88
C ALA A 87 -1.38 9.48 -14.19
N ILE A 88 -2.31 10.39 -14.30
CA ILE A 88 -2.19 11.75 -13.76
C ILE A 88 -2.86 11.81 -12.38
N ASN A 89 -2.12 12.30 -11.38
CA ASN A 89 -2.67 12.45 -10.05
C ASN A 89 -3.79 13.51 -10.04
N PRO A 90 -4.99 13.24 -9.48
CA PRO A 90 -6.11 14.18 -9.42
C PRO A 90 -5.74 15.54 -8.81
N MET A 91 -4.82 15.58 -7.83
CA MET A 91 -4.32 16.84 -7.28
C MET A 91 -3.52 17.66 -8.31
N SER A 92 -2.84 16.99 -9.25
CA SER A 92 -2.12 17.66 -10.33
C SER A 92 -3.11 18.23 -11.34
N VAL A 93 -4.17 17.50 -11.67
CA VAL A 93 -5.26 17.97 -12.53
C VAL A 93 -5.92 19.20 -11.93
N ALA A 94 -6.27 19.18 -10.64
CA ALA A 94 -6.87 20.31 -9.94
C ALA A 94 -5.96 21.57 -10.00
N ARG A 95 -4.67 21.43 -9.70
CA ARG A 95 -3.70 22.55 -9.76
C ARG A 95 -3.48 23.06 -11.17
N TYR A 96 -3.50 22.18 -12.16
CA TYR A 96 -3.35 22.58 -13.56
C TYR A 96 -4.57 23.37 -14.04
N ARG A 97 -5.78 22.96 -13.60
CA ARG A 97 -7.03 23.67 -13.86
C ARG A 97 -6.99 25.08 -13.27
N GLU A 98 -6.56 25.25 -12.02
CA GLU A 98 -6.40 26.55 -11.36
C GLU A 98 -5.44 27.49 -12.12
N ARG A 99 -4.44 26.96 -12.80
CA ARG A 99 -3.51 27.74 -13.62
C ARG A 99 -4.20 28.39 -14.82
N HIS A 100 -5.23 27.76 -15.37
CA HIS A 100 -5.90 28.21 -16.60
C HIS A 100 -7.27 28.83 -16.37
N SER A 101 -7.87 28.65 -15.22
CA SER A 101 -9.18 29.19 -14.86
C SER A 101 -9.25 29.54 -13.39
N THR A 102 -9.56 30.79 -13.10
CA THR A 102 -9.79 31.29 -11.73
C THR A 102 -11.24 31.10 -11.28
N SER A 103 -12.14 30.64 -12.15
CA SER A 103 -13.58 30.53 -11.89
C SER A 103 -13.93 29.37 -10.94
N GLY A 104 -13.03 28.40 -10.73
CA GLY A 104 -13.30 27.20 -9.94
C GLY A 104 -14.36 26.25 -10.55
N ALA A 105 -14.86 26.55 -11.76
CA ALA A 105 -15.83 25.71 -12.43
C ALA A 105 -15.24 24.33 -12.77
N LYS A 106 -15.96 23.27 -12.43
CA LYS A 106 -15.62 21.88 -12.73
C LYS A 106 -16.64 21.33 -13.75
N SER A 107 -16.12 20.68 -14.80
CA SER A 107 -16.96 19.91 -15.73
C SER A 107 -16.13 18.74 -16.27
N ASP A 108 -16.75 17.57 -16.43
CA ASP A 108 -16.10 16.34 -16.89
C ASP A 108 -15.40 16.57 -18.26
N SER A 109 -16.05 17.28 -19.16
CA SER A 109 -15.44 17.65 -20.45
C SER A 109 -14.25 18.62 -20.32
N GLY A 110 -14.20 19.42 -19.25
CA GLY A 110 -13.07 20.27 -18.90
C GLY A 110 -11.91 19.44 -18.34
N ASP A 111 -12.20 18.38 -17.59
CA ASP A 111 -11.21 17.51 -17.02
C ASP A 111 -10.51 16.67 -18.09
N ALA A 112 -11.23 16.14 -19.09
CA ALA A 112 -10.63 15.51 -20.26
C ALA A 112 -9.69 16.45 -21.02
N HIS A 113 -10.08 17.73 -21.20
CA HIS A 113 -9.20 18.74 -21.81
C HIS A 113 -7.91 18.95 -21.01
N VAL A 114 -8.04 19.13 -19.70
CA VAL A 114 -6.88 19.31 -18.80
C VAL A 114 -5.94 18.13 -18.86
N LEU A 115 -6.45 16.89 -18.87
CA LEU A 115 -5.65 15.68 -19.01
C LEU A 115 -4.90 15.63 -20.34
N ALA A 116 -5.55 16.00 -21.47
CA ALA A 116 -4.89 16.09 -22.77
C ALA A 116 -3.75 17.12 -22.77
N GLU A 117 -3.98 18.31 -22.19
CA GLU A 117 -2.99 19.38 -22.12
C GLU A 117 -1.81 19.02 -21.19
N ILE A 118 -2.05 18.36 -20.07
CA ILE A 118 -0.98 17.89 -19.18
C ILE A 118 -0.03 16.95 -19.94
N VAL A 119 -0.56 15.94 -20.65
CA VAL A 119 0.30 15.03 -21.41
C VAL A 119 0.91 15.67 -22.63
N ARG A 120 0.33 16.71 -23.20
CA ARG A 120 0.91 17.48 -24.29
C ARG A 120 2.10 18.33 -23.83
N LEU A 121 1.95 19.05 -22.71
CA LEU A 121 2.91 20.07 -22.28
C LEU A 121 3.89 19.57 -21.22
N ASP A 122 3.41 18.77 -20.28
CA ASP A 122 4.15 18.45 -19.06
C ASP A 122 4.44 16.93 -18.91
N ARG A 123 4.25 16.11 -19.95
CA ARG A 123 4.47 14.65 -19.87
C ARG A 123 5.86 14.26 -19.35
N ALA A 124 6.88 15.08 -19.60
CA ALA A 124 8.22 14.82 -19.09
C ALA A 124 8.31 14.80 -17.54
N HIS A 125 7.33 15.41 -16.86
CA HIS A 125 7.21 15.42 -15.41
C HIS A 125 6.29 14.32 -14.88
N HIS A 126 5.61 13.60 -15.75
CA HIS A 126 4.77 12.47 -15.43
C HIS A 126 5.44 11.16 -15.85
N ARG A 127 5.03 10.08 -15.22
CA ARG A 127 5.52 8.74 -15.61
C ARG A 127 4.46 8.05 -16.43
N PRO A 128 4.82 7.41 -17.53
CA PRO A 128 3.90 6.49 -18.19
C PRO A 128 3.51 5.39 -17.20
N VAL A 129 2.32 4.87 -17.37
CA VAL A 129 1.89 3.66 -16.66
C VAL A 129 2.90 2.58 -17.03
N ALA A 130 3.59 2.07 -16.03
CA ALA A 130 4.67 1.13 -16.25
C ALA A 130 4.14 -0.16 -16.87
N GLY A 131 4.92 -0.73 -17.78
CA GLY A 131 4.71 -2.07 -18.28
C GLY A 131 5.14 -3.11 -17.23
N ASP A 132 4.53 -3.08 -16.05
CA ASP A 132 4.72 -4.15 -15.07
C ASP A 132 4.24 -5.47 -15.70
N SER A 133 4.90 -6.59 -15.38
CA SER A 133 4.48 -7.90 -15.88
C SER A 133 3.10 -8.28 -15.36
N GLU A 134 2.38 -9.16 -16.05
CA GLU A 134 1.11 -9.70 -15.57
C GLU A 134 1.24 -10.28 -14.15
N LEU A 135 2.36 -10.95 -13.87
CA LEU A 135 2.65 -11.46 -12.53
C LEU A 135 2.88 -10.34 -11.51
N GLY A 136 3.57 -9.27 -11.89
CA GLY A 136 3.77 -8.07 -11.07
C GLY A 136 2.43 -7.41 -10.71
N GLU A 137 1.53 -7.24 -11.68
CA GLU A 137 0.19 -6.72 -11.44
C GLU A 137 -0.67 -7.66 -10.58
N ALA A 138 -0.62 -8.99 -10.81
CA ALA A 138 -1.31 -9.95 -9.95
C ALA A 138 -0.83 -9.88 -8.50
N ILE A 139 0.49 -9.83 -8.26
CA ILE A 139 1.07 -9.63 -6.93
C ILE A 139 0.55 -8.34 -6.30
N LYS A 140 0.48 -7.25 -7.05
CA LYS A 140 -0.01 -5.95 -6.59
C LYS A 140 -1.47 -5.99 -6.15
N LEU A 141 -2.34 -6.66 -6.92
CA LEU A 141 -3.76 -6.80 -6.57
C LEU A 141 -3.94 -7.58 -5.27
N VAL A 142 -3.34 -8.78 -5.17
CA VAL A 142 -3.54 -9.65 -3.99
C VAL A 142 -2.87 -9.08 -2.74
N THR A 143 -1.70 -8.45 -2.85
CA THR A 143 -1.04 -7.82 -1.70
C THR A 143 -1.79 -6.61 -1.17
N ARG A 144 -2.41 -5.81 -2.05
CA ARG A 144 -3.25 -4.68 -1.64
C ARG A 144 -4.53 -5.15 -0.95
N ALA A 145 -5.17 -6.21 -1.45
CA ALA A 145 -6.32 -6.83 -0.79
C ALA A 145 -5.93 -7.36 0.59
N HIS A 146 -4.89 -8.16 0.68
CA HIS A 146 -4.36 -8.68 1.94
C HIS A 146 -4.06 -7.55 2.94
N GLN A 147 -3.36 -6.50 2.53
CA GLN A 147 -3.05 -5.36 3.40
C GLN A 147 -4.31 -4.63 3.89
N SER A 148 -5.33 -4.50 3.04
CA SER A 148 -6.60 -3.89 3.42
C SER A 148 -7.28 -4.68 4.53
N LEU A 149 -7.33 -6.01 4.43
CA LEU A 149 -7.87 -6.88 5.49
C LEU A 149 -7.08 -6.76 6.80
N VAL A 150 -5.74 -6.67 6.75
CA VAL A 150 -4.91 -6.43 7.95
C VAL A 150 -5.27 -5.11 8.62
N TRP A 151 -5.50 -4.04 7.85
CA TRP A 151 -5.93 -2.77 8.40
C TRP A 151 -7.36 -2.81 8.95
N ASP A 152 -8.28 -3.53 8.29
CA ASP A 152 -9.65 -3.75 8.76
C ASP A 152 -9.63 -4.50 10.09
N ARG A 153 -8.87 -5.58 10.19
CA ARG A 153 -8.66 -6.31 11.44
C ARG A 153 -8.18 -5.39 12.56
N THR A 154 -7.17 -4.57 12.29
CA THR A 154 -6.65 -3.62 13.29
C THR A 154 -7.74 -2.66 13.77
N ARG A 155 -8.60 -2.15 12.87
CA ARG A 155 -9.73 -1.29 13.25
C ARG A 155 -10.75 -2.03 14.13
N HIS A 156 -11.07 -3.29 13.81
CA HIS A 156 -11.97 -4.10 14.61
C HIS A 156 -11.39 -4.44 15.99
N VAL A 157 -10.09 -4.74 16.07
CA VAL A 157 -9.39 -4.98 17.36
C VAL A 157 -9.42 -3.73 18.25
N LEU A 158 -9.23 -2.54 17.68
CA LEU A 158 -9.35 -1.28 18.44
C LEU A 158 -10.78 -1.02 18.94
N ARG A 159 -11.80 -1.35 18.12
CA ARG A 159 -13.21 -1.29 18.54
C ARG A 159 -13.49 -2.29 19.67
N LEU A 160 -13.03 -3.54 19.51
CA LEU A 160 -13.17 -4.58 20.56
C LEU A 160 -12.52 -4.11 21.87
N ARG A 161 -11.32 -3.53 21.81
CA ARG A 161 -10.64 -2.97 22.99
C ARG A 161 -11.48 -1.85 23.65
N GLY A 162 -12.10 -0.97 22.87
CA GLY A 162 -13.02 0.07 23.38
C GLY A 162 -14.20 -0.55 24.12
N VAL A 163 -14.88 -1.49 23.50
CA VAL A 163 -16.02 -2.22 24.07
C VAL A 163 -15.63 -2.91 25.39
N LEU A 164 -14.53 -3.68 25.40
CA LEU A 164 -14.06 -4.37 26.60
C LEU A 164 -13.74 -3.41 27.75
N ARG A 165 -13.20 -2.25 27.45
CA ARG A 165 -12.89 -1.21 28.48
C ARG A 165 -14.14 -0.74 29.20
N GLU A 166 -15.27 -0.65 28.50
CA GLU A 166 -16.51 -0.09 29.05
C GLU A 166 -17.29 -1.06 29.92
N PHE A 167 -17.19 -2.39 29.67
CA PHE A 167 -18.00 -3.34 30.41
C PHE A 167 -17.28 -4.59 30.91
N PHE A 168 -16.12 -4.95 30.34
CA PHE A 168 -15.38 -6.15 30.70
C PHE A 168 -13.85 -5.91 30.77
N PRO A 169 -13.38 -4.97 31.65
CA PRO A 169 -11.95 -4.64 31.76
C PRO A 169 -11.06 -5.84 32.11
N ALA A 170 -11.59 -6.80 32.87
CA ALA A 170 -10.86 -8.04 33.22
C ALA A 170 -10.39 -8.84 31.97
N ALA A 171 -11.08 -8.73 30.84
CA ALA A 171 -10.61 -9.35 29.60
C ALA A 171 -9.37 -8.65 29.05
N LEU A 172 -9.22 -7.34 29.22
CA LEU A 172 -8.03 -6.60 28.82
C LEU A 172 -6.81 -6.90 29.71
N GLU A 173 -7.04 -7.25 30.96
CA GLU A 173 -6.01 -7.72 31.87
C GLU A 173 -5.58 -9.15 31.56
N ALA A 174 -6.55 -10.01 31.24
CA ALA A 174 -6.30 -11.42 30.91
C ALA A 174 -5.56 -11.60 29.55
N PHE A 175 -5.77 -10.71 28.57
CA PHE A 175 -5.29 -10.88 27.21
C PHE A 175 -4.52 -9.65 26.71
N ALA A 176 -3.24 -9.84 26.40
CA ALA A 176 -2.41 -8.81 25.78
C ALA A 176 -2.74 -8.64 24.28
N ASP A 177 -3.11 -9.74 23.61
CA ASP A 177 -3.34 -9.85 22.17
C ASP A 177 -4.81 -10.23 21.92
N LEU A 178 -5.58 -9.26 21.41
CA LEU A 178 -7.03 -9.42 21.23
C LEU A 178 -7.43 -10.06 19.89
N ASP A 179 -6.52 -10.19 18.93
CA ASP A 179 -6.75 -10.90 17.67
C ASP A 179 -6.17 -12.32 17.66
N ALA A 180 -5.54 -12.76 18.76
CA ALA A 180 -5.06 -14.12 18.90
C ALA A 180 -6.21 -15.13 18.90
N PRO A 181 -6.08 -16.29 18.21
CA PRO A 181 -7.17 -17.28 18.08
C PRO A 181 -7.71 -17.78 19.42
N ASP A 182 -6.81 -18.03 20.40
CA ASP A 182 -7.20 -18.46 21.74
C ASP A 182 -7.96 -17.39 22.52
N THR A 183 -7.59 -16.12 22.37
CA THR A 183 -8.29 -14.99 22.97
C THR A 183 -9.71 -14.88 22.39
N LEU A 184 -9.83 -14.93 21.07
CA LEU A 184 -11.11 -14.85 20.38
C LEU A 184 -12.04 -16.02 20.76
N GLU A 185 -11.50 -17.23 20.86
CA GLU A 185 -12.26 -18.40 21.27
C GLU A 185 -12.74 -18.27 22.73
N LEU A 186 -11.88 -17.81 23.64
CA LEU A 186 -12.25 -17.59 25.04
C LEU A 186 -13.29 -16.48 25.21
N LEU A 187 -13.18 -15.38 24.44
CA LEU A 187 -14.18 -14.32 24.43
C LEU A 187 -15.51 -14.77 23.79
N ALA A 188 -15.48 -15.65 22.81
CA ALA A 188 -16.69 -16.26 22.27
C ALA A 188 -17.41 -17.17 23.27
N LEU A 189 -16.66 -17.93 24.09
CA LEU A 189 -17.20 -18.75 25.18
C LEU A 189 -17.77 -17.91 26.34
N ALA A 190 -17.16 -16.77 26.60
CA ALA A 190 -17.46 -15.89 27.72
C ALA A 190 -17.62 -14.43 27.25
N PRO A 191 -18.72 -14.09 26.56
CA PRO A 191 -18.94 -12.78 25.98
C PRO A 191 -19.31 -11.71 27.01
N ASP A 192 -19.40 -12.06 28.29
CA ASP A 192 -19.67 -11.16 29.39
C ASP A 192 -18.94 -11.61 30.67
N PRO A 193 -18.76 -10.70 31.66
CA PRO A 193 -18.05 -11.03 32.89
C PRO A 193 -18.69 -12.13 33.73
N ASP A 194 -20.02 -12.30 33.68
CA ASP A 194 -20.72 -13.30 34.48
C ASP A 194 -20.52 -14.72 33.94
N ARG A 195 -20.52 -14.85 32.60
CA ARG A 195 -20.17 -16.12 31.92
C ARG A 195 -18.68 -16.41 32.12
N ALA A 196 -17.80 -15.41 32.03
CA ALA A 196 -16.37 -15.57 32.22
C ALA A 196 -16.03 -16.14 33.62
N ALA A 197 -16.63 -15.63 34.66
CA ALA A 197 -16.44 -16.10 36.03
C ALA A 197 -16.82 -17.58 36.21
N ARG A 198 -17.74 -18.09 35.39
CA ARG A 198 -18.23 -19.49 35.43
C ARG A 198 -17.45 -20.46 34.56
N VAL A 199 -16.55 -19.98 33.69
CA VAL A 199 -15.73 -20.84 32.83
C VAL A 199 -14.81 -21.71 33.68
N PRO A 200 -14.91 -23.06 33.58
CA PRO A 200 -14.02 -23.93 34.32
C PRO A 200 -12.60 -23.89 33.75
N LYS A 201 -11.60 -24.02 34.64
CA LYS A 201 -10.17 -23.99 34.25
C LYS A 201 -9.85 -24.98 33.14
N SER A 202 -10.47 -26.18 33.17
CA SER A 202 -10.28 -27.23 32.16
C SER A 202 -10.62 -26.77 30.73
N LYS A 203 -11.67 -25.93 30.56
CA LYS A 203 -12.00 -25.34 29.26
C LYS A 203 -10.96 -24.33 28.80
N ILE A 204 -10.47 -23.50 29.70
CA ILE A 204 -9.40 -22.53 29.38
C ILE A 204 -8.13 -23.27 28.96
N VAL A 205 -7.74 -24.32 29.72
CA VAL A 205 -6.61 -25.21 29.38
C VAL A 205 -6.77 -25.83 28.00
N ALA A 206 -7.97 -26.33 27.67
CA ALA A 206 -8.24 -26.96 26.37
C ALA A 206 -8.04 -25.96 25.21
N VAL A 207 -8.51 -24.72 25.34
CA VAL A 207 -8.35 -23.66 24.34
C VAL A 207 -6.86 -23.30 24.16
N LEU A 208 -6.15 -23.08 25.28
CA LEU A 208 -4.72 -22.72 25.22
C LEU A 208 -3.85 -23.85 24.62
N ARG A 209 -4.20 -25.12 24.87
CA ARG A 209 -3.51 -26.28 24.27
C ARG A 209 -3.73 -26.35 22.77
N ARG A 210 -4.96 -26.14 22.28
CA ARG A 210 -5.24 -26.10 20.84
C ARG A 210 -4.46 -24.97 20.13
N ALA A 211 -4.27 -23.85 20.81
CA ALA A 211 -3.47 -22.73 20.31
C ALA A 211 -1.94 -22.91 20.51
N ASN A 212 -1.48 -24.10 20.93
CA ASN A 212 -0.07 -24.42 21.18
C ASN A 212 0.64 -23.40 22.11
N ARG A 213 -0.07 -22.89 23.13
CA ARG A 213 0.51 -21.94 24.08
C ARG A 213 1.46 -22.65 25.05
N ARG A 214 2.53 -21.98 25.45
CA ARG A 214 3.44 -22.43 26.51
C ARG A 214 2.90 -21.99 27.88
N GLY A 215 3.23 -22.72 28.96
CA GLY A 215 2.81 -22.41 30.32
C GLY A 215 1.28 -22.46 30.49
N VAL A 216 0.62 -23.42 29.85
CA VAL A 216 -0.86 -23.51 29.76
C VAL A 216 -1.54 -23.47 31.13
N GLU A 217 -1.05 -24.25 32.09
CA GLU A 217 -1.69 -24.36 33.42
C GLU A 217 -1.60 -23.06 34.23
N GLU A 218 -0.45 -22.40 34.20
CA GLU A 218 -0.23 -21.11 34.85
C GLU A 218 -1.09 -20.02 34.20
N ARG A 219 -1.06 -19.93 32.87
CA ARG A 219 -1.89 -18.96 32.14
C ARG A 219 -3.39 -19.19 32.39
N ALA A 220 -3.84 -20.44 32.39
CA ALA A 220 -5.23 -20.74 32.70
C ALA A 220 -5.62 -20.32 34.10
N THR A 221 -4.73 -20.51 35.09
CA THR A 221 -4.94 -20.04 36.45
C THR A 221 -5.03 -18.52 36.52
N THR A 222 -4.14 -17.82 35.83
CA THR A 222 -4.14 -16.34 35.78
C THR A 222 -5.41 -15.82 35.14
N ILE A 223 -5.81 -16.34 33.97
CA ILE A 223 -7.06 -15.95 33.29
C ILE A 223 -8.27 -16.17 34.19
N GLN A 224 -8.35 -17.34 34.85
CA GLN A 224 -9.46 -17.66 35.71
C GLN A 224 -9.51 -16.75 36.96
N SER A 225 -8.37 -16.45 37.56
CA SER A 225 -8.30 -15.54 38.73
C SER A 225 -8.75 -14.13 38.39
N VAL A 226 -8.30 -13.62 37.25
CA VAL A 226 -8.71 -12.28 36.75
C VAL A 226 -10.20 -12.24 36.45
N TRP A 227 -10.74 -13.27 35.81
CA TRP A 227 -12.19 -13.33 35.48
C TRP A 227 -13.11 -13.50 36.70
N ARG A 228 -12.62 -14.06 37.79
CA ARG A 228 -13.34 -14.23 39.06
C ARG A 228 -13.15 -13.10 40.05
N ALA A 229 -12.25 -12.19 39.77
CA ALA A 229 -12.01 -11.05 40.63
C ALA A 229 -13.27 -10.15 40.72
N ALA A 230 -13.49 -9.55 41.90
CA ALA A 230 -14.56 -8.59 42.07
C ALA A 230 -14.30 -7.37 41.18
N ALA A 231 -15.31 -6.97 40.43
CA ALA A 231 -15.23 -5.84 39.50
C ALA A 231 -16.56 -5.08 39.44
N LEU A 232 -16.53 -3.80 39.09
CA LEU A 232 -17.71 -3.04 38.73
C LEU A 232 -18.43 -3.66 37.55
N ARG A 233 -19.76 -3.60 37.60
CA ARG A 233 -20.64 -4.21 36.58
C ARG A 233 -21.52 -3.15 35.94
N GLN A 234 -21.83 -3.31 34.68
CA GLN A 234 -22.89 -2.57 33.99
C GLN A 234 -24.26 -3.12 34.40
N PRO A 235 -25.35 -2.32 34.31
CA PRO A 235 -26.70 -2.82 34.46
C PRO A 235 -26.97 -3.99 33.49
N THR A 236 -27.79 -4.97 33.92
CA THR A 236 -27.98 -6.23 33.19
C THR A 236 -28.32 -6.07 31.71
N GLN A 237 -29.24 -5.16 31.37
CA GLN A 237 -29.63 -4.93 29.97
C GLN A 237 -28.48 -4.31 29.15
N VAL A 238 -27.72 -3.40 29.76
CA VAL A 238 -26.55 -2.78 29.13
C VAL A 238 -25.45 -3.81 28.92
N GLN A 239 -25.21 -4.68 29.92
CA GLN A 239 -24.25 -5.79 29.79
C GLN A 239 -24.65 -6.74 28.68
N ALA A 240 -25.93 -7.08 28.52
CA ALA A 240 -26.41 -7.94 27.44
C ALA A 240 -26.19 -7.29 26.05
N ALA A 241 -26.42 -5.99 25.92
CA ALA A 241 -26.15 -5.26 24.69
C ALA A 241 -24.64 -5.25 24.34
N PHE A 242 -23.76 -4.99 25.30
CA PHE A 242 -22.32 -5.08 25.12
C PHE A 242 -21.85 -6.49 24.74
N ALA A 243 -22.41 -7.53 25.36
CA ALA A 243 -22.09 -8.92 25.04
C ALA A 243 -22.45 -9.27 23.58
N ALA A 244 -23.56 -8.75 23.07
CA ALA A 244 -23.94 -8.91 21.66
C ALA A 244 -22.94 -8.20 20.72
N ILE A 245 -22.53 -6.96 21.05
CA ILE A 245 -21.53 -6.21 20.30
C ILE A 245 -20.19 -6.95 20.32
N LEU A 246 -19.72 -7.41 21.48
CA LEU A 246 -18.48 -8.18 21.62
C LEU A 246 -18.52 -9.43 20.74
N THR A 247 -19.61 -10.21 20.81
CA THR A 247 -19.79 -11.42 20.00
C THR A 247 -19.67 -11.10 18.49
N SER A 248 -20.27 -10.01 18.05
CA SER A 248 -20.16 -9.55 16.67
C SER A 248 -18.71 -9.21 16.30
N GLN A 249 -17.99 -8.44 17.14
CA GLN A 249 -16.59 -8.09 16.87
C GLN A 249 -15.69 -9.34 16.85
N VAL A 250 -15.88 -10.28 17.77
CA VAL A 250 -15.11 -11.53 17.80
C VAL A 250 -15.31 -12.33 16.50
N ARG A 251 -16.54 -12.47 16.02
CA ARG A 251 -16.82 -13.16 14.75
C ARG A 251 -16.15 -12.48 13.57
N LEU A 252 -16.24 -11.15 13.47
CA LEU A 252 -15.61 -10.39 12.39
C LEU A 252 -14.09 -10.53 12.41
N ILE A 253 -13.44 -10.42 13.58
CA ILE A 253 -11.98 -10.58 13.69
C ILE A 253 -11.57 -12.01 13.34
N THR A 254 -12.33 -13.01 13.76
CA THR A 254 -12.06 -14.41 13.43
C THR A 254 -12.13 -14.66 11.93
N ALA A 255 -13.16 -14.13 11.26
CA ALA A 255 -13.29 -14.23 9.80
C ALA A 255 -12.13 -13.51 9.10
N LEU A 256 -11.79 -12.28 9.54
CA LEU A 256 -10.65 -11.54 8.99
C LEU A 256 -9.32 -12.28 9.16
N ASN A 257 -9.10 -12.97 10.27
CA ASN A 257 -7.91 -13.79 10.46
C ASN A 257 -7.81 -14.93 9.45
N ALA A 258 -8.94 -15.60 9.15
CA ALA A 258 -9.00 -16.67 8.15
C ALA A 258 -8.69 -16.12 6.74
N GLU A 259 -9.35 -15.04 6.32
CA GLU A 259 -9.15 -14.42 5.01
C GLU A 259 -7.73 -13.88 4.84
N ILE A 260 -7.14 -13.27 5.89
CA ILE A 260 -5.74 -12.80 5.86
C ILE A 260 -4.78 -13.98 5.66
N ALA A 261 -5.03 -15.12 6.32
CA ALA A 261 -4.19 -16.30 6.15
C ALA A 261 -4.32 -16.86 4.73
N GLU A 262 -5.52 -17.00 4.19
CA GLU A 262 -5.78 -17.52 2.85
C GLU A 262 -5.15 -16.61 1.77
N LEU A 263 -5.40 -15.30 1.81
CA LEU A 263 -4.75 -14.37 0.88
C LEU A 263 -3.23 -14.32 1.07
N GLY A 264 -2.74 -14.57 2.29
CA GLY A 264 -1.31 -14.69 2.56
C GLY A 264 -0.65 -15.83 1.76
N GLU A 265 -1.32 -16.99 1.65
CA GLU A 265 -0.85 -18.10 0.83
C GLU A 265 -0.88 -17.76 -0.68
N VAL A 266 -1.92 -17.07 -1.14
CA VAL A 266 -2.01 -16.60 -2.53
C VAL A 266 -0.87 -15.62 -2.84
N VAL A 267 -0.59 -14.67 -1.94
CA VAL A 267 0.54 -13.74 -2.06
C VAL A 267 1.85 -14.51 -2.15
N ALA A 268 2.09 -15.48 -1.25
CA ALA A 268 3.31 -16.27 -1.21
C ALA A 268 3.50 -17.06 -2.52
N HIS A 269 2.43 -17.66 -3.04
CA HIS A 269 2.47 -18.40 -4.30
C HIS A 269 2.86 -17.52 -5.49
N HIS A 270 2.21 -16.37 -5.68
CA HIS A 270 2.52 -15.48 -6.79
C HIS A 270 3.92 -14.88 -6.65
N PHE A 271 4.26 -14.40 -5.44
CA PHE A 271 5.56 -13.77 -5.20
C PHE A 271 6.73 -14.74 -5.37
N GLY A 272 6.60 -16.00 -4.91
CA GLY A 272 7.65 -17.03 -5.06
C GLY A 272 7.99 -17.37 -6.52
N ARG A 273 7.08 -17.10 -7.46
CA ARG A 273 7.30 -17.28 -8.91
C ARG A 273 7.94 -16.09 -9.58
N HIS A 274 8.05 -14.96 -8.86
CA HIS A 274 8.60 -13.75 -9.46
C HIS A 274 10.12 -13.81 -9.54
N ARG A 275 10.69 -13.41 -10.69
CA ARG A 275 12.13 -13.46 -10.97
C ARG A 275 13.02 -12.73 -9.94
N ASP A 276 12.50 -11.68 -9.31
CA ASP A 276 13.23 -10.88 -8.33
C ASP A 276 12.91 -11.27 -6.87
N ALA A 277 12.10 -12.32 -6.63
CA ALA A 277 11.68 -12.74 -5.29
C ALA A 277 12.86 -12.97 -4.34
N GLU A 278 13.91 -13.64 -4.82
CA GLU A 278 15.12 -13.90 -4.06
C GLU A 278 15.84 -12.60 -3.65
N ILE A 279 15.91 -11.60 -4.54
CA ILE A 279 16.53 -10.30 -4.24
C ILE A 279 15.77 -9.58 -3.11
N TYR A 280 14.43 -9.65 -3.11
CA TYR A 280 13.62 -9.06 -2.04
C TYR A 280 13.76 -9.83 -0.73
N THR A 281 13.66 -11.15 -0.75
CA THR A 281 13.74 -11.98 0.46
C THR A 281 15.15 -12.04 1.06
N SER A 282 16.19 -11.78 0.28
CA SER A 282 17.55 -11.61 0.79
C SER A 282 17.74 -10.37 1.66
N GLN A 283 16.88 -9.37 1.50
CA GLN A 283 16.98 -8.13 2.28
C GLN A 283 16.63 -8.39 3.76
N PRO A 284 17.44 -7.89 4.72
CA PRO A 284 17.19 -8.11 6.13
C PRO A 284 15.82 -7.52 6.53
N GLY A 285 14.97 -8.34 7.13
CA GLY A 285 13.64 -7.95 7.59
C GLY A 285 12.53 -7.98 6.53
N LEU A 286 12.83 -8.37 5.28
CA LEU A 286 11.82 -8.66 4.28
C LEU A 286 11.54 -10.18 4.25
N GLY A 287 10.43 -10.58 4.89
CA GLY A 287 9.83 -11.90 4.64
C GLY A 287 8.98 -11.86 3.38
N VAL A 288 8.41 -13.03 3.01
CA VAL A 288 7.61 -13.21 1.79
C VAL A 288 6.53 -12.14 1.63
N ILE A 289 5.68 -11.95 2.63
CA ILE A 289 4.55 -11.00 2.55
C ILE A 289 5.03 -9.56 2.43
N LEU A 290 6.00 -9.16 3.23
CA LEU A 290 6.49 -7.78 3.21
C LEU A 290 7.32 -7.50 1.95
N GLY A 291 8.10 -8.48 1.48
CA GLY A 291 8.83 -8.43 0.21
C GLY A 291 7.87 -8.27 -0.98
N ALA A 292 6.80 -9.06 -1.01
CA ALA A 292 5.75 -8.96 -2.00
C ALA A 292 5.08 -7.57 -2.00
N ARG A 293 4.79 -6.99 -0.82
CA ARG A 293 4.22 -5.64 -0.69
C ARG A 293 5.16 -4.56 -1.23
N VAL A 294 6.46 -4.67 -0.95
CA VAL A 294 7.46 -3.71 -1.45
C VAL A 294 7.62 -3.82 -2.96
N LEU A 295 7.68 -5.05 -3.51
CA LEU A 295 7.69 -5.29 -4.95
C LEU A 295 6.44 -4.74 -5.62
N ALA A 296 5.26 -5.08 -5.10
CA ALA A 296 3.97 -4.66 -5.64
C ALA A 296 3.83 -3.14 -5.82
N GLU A 297 4.33 -2.37 -4.85
CA GLU A 297 4.21 -0.92 -4.88
C GLU A 297 5.35 -0.24 -5.66
N PHE A 298 6.51 -0.87 -5.80
CA PHE A 298 7.54 -0.40 -6.72
C PHE A 298 7.28 -0.79 -8.17
N GLY A 299 6.59 -1.90 -8.40
CA GLY A 299 6.49 -2.56 -9.70
C GLY A 299 7.76 -3.31 -10.07
N ASP A 300 7.71 -4.10 -11.15
CA ASP A 300 8.80 -4.94 -11.63
C ASP A 300 9.44 -4.45 -12.94
N ASP A 301 8.95 -3.34 -13.50
CA ASP A 301 9.64 -2.66 -14.58
C ASP A 301 10.93 -2.01 -14.06
N ARG A 302 12.07 -2.57 -14.49
CA ARG A 302 13.40 -2.09 -14.05
C ARG A 302 13.74 -0.71 -14.58
N THR A 303 13.10 -0.24 -15.64
CA THR A 303 13.33 1.07 -16.26
C THR A 303 12.58 2.20 -15.53
N ARG A 304 11.56 1.84 -14.74
CA ARG A 304 10.70 2.78 -14.01
C ARG A 304 11.45 3.78 -13.14
N PHE A 305 12.60 3.38 -12.57
CA PHE A 305 13.40 4.24 -11.70
C PHE A 305 14.83 4.37 -12.26
N PRO A 306 15.18 5.52 -12.84
CA PRO A 306 16.49 5.72 -13.48
C PRO A 306 17.65 5.62 -12.46
N ASP A 307 17.39 5.98 -11.20
CA ASP A 307 18.37 5.96 -10.11
C ASP A 307 17.75 5.67 -8.73
N ALA A 308 18.61 5.44 -7.75
CA ALA A 308 18.22 5.22 -6.38
C ALA A 308 17.48 6.43 -5.76
N LYS A 309 17.79 7.66 -6.19
CA LYS A 309 17.15 8.89 -5.70
C LYS A 309 15.68 8.92 -6.13
N ALA A 310 15.39 8.58 -7.37
CA ALA A 310 14.02 8.49 -7.89
C ALA A 310 13.19 7.44 -7.10
N ARG A 311 13.77 6.25 -6.86
CA ARG A 311 13.12 5.19 -6.05
C ARG A 311 12.85 5.62 -4.61
N LYS A 312 13.83 6.27 -3.95
CA LYS A 312 13.69 6.82 -2.60
C LYS A 312 12.64 7.94 -2.52
N ASN A 313 12.56 8.79 -3.54
CA ASN A 313 11.55 9.83 -3.63
C ASN A 313 10.14 9.24 -3.75
N TYR A 314 9.97 8.22 -4.58
CA TYR A 314 8.71 7.51 -4.76
C TYR A 314 8.26 6.80 -3.47
N ALA A 315 9.19 6.15 -2.77
CA ALA A 315 8.94 5.53 -1.47
C ALA A 315 8.62 6.54 -0.34
N GLY A 316 8.81 7.84 -0.59
CA GLY A 316 8.60 8.88 0.43
C GLY A 316 9.62 8.86 1.57
N THR A 317 10.75 8.15 1.39
CA THR A 317 11.81 8.06 2.40
C THR A 317 12.80 9.22 2.33
N SER A 318 12.93 9.84 1.16
CA SER A 318 13.77 11.06 0.99
C SER A 318 13.13 12.26 1.66
N PRO A 319 13.91 13.09 2.36
CA PRO A 319 13.41 14.36 2.90
C PRO A 319 13.08 15.35 1.79
N ILE A 320 12.28 16.36 2.14
CA ILE A 320 12.08 17.55 1.31
C ILE A 320 12.81 18.74 1.96
N THR A 321 13.46 19.54 1.13
CA THR A 321 14.09 20.80 1.57
C THR A 321 13.19 21.96 1.15
N ARG A 322 12.84 22.81 2.11
CA ARG A 322 12.22 24.10 1.83
C ARG A 322 13.27 25.17 2.11
N ALA A 323 13.62 25.95 1.10
CA ALA A 323 14.54 27.05 1.20
C ALA A 323 13.86 28.33 0.73
N SER A 324 13.96 29.39 1.51
CA SER A 324 13.47 30.72 1.18
C SER A 324 14.45 31.75 1.79
N GLY A 325 15.09 32.53 0.96
CA GLY A 325 16.16 33.42 1.38
C GLY A 325 17.27 32.65 2.12
N THR A 326 17.63 33.12 3.31
CA THR A 326 18.66 32.50 4.17
C THR A 326 18.14 31.29 4.97
N LYS A 327 16.82 31.05 5.00
CA LYS A 327 16.21 29.98 5.80
C LYS A 327 16.10 28.69 4.99
N LYS A 328 16.73 27.61 5.50
CA LYS A 328 16.65 26.26 4.93
C LYS A 328 16.14 25.28 5.97
N VAL A 329 15.02 24.60 5.68
CA VAL A 329 14.41 23.61 6.56
C VAL A 329 14.29 22.27 5.83
N VAL A 330 14.70 21.19 6.50
CA VAL A 330 14.58 19.83 6.00
C VAL A 330 13.43 19.14 6.72
N LEU A 331 12.44 18.71 5.96
CA LEU A 331 11.18 18.13 6.47
C LEU A 331 11.01 16.68 5.99
N ALA A 332 10.21 15.93 6.72
CA ALA A 332 9.74 14.63 6.26
C ALA A 332 8.82 14.78 5.04
N ARG A 333 8.91 13.85 4.09
CA ARG A 333 8.02 13.78 2.93
C ARG A 333 6.76 13.02 3.33
N TYR A 334 5.61 13.68 3.28
CA TYR A 334 4.30 13.07 3.53
C TYR A 334 3.53 12.74 2.24
N ALA A 335 3.76 13.51 1.17
CA ALA A 335 3.20 13.18 -0.15
C ALA A 335 3.95 11.97 -0.73
N ARG A 336 3.36 10.78 -0.62
CA ARG A 336 3.95 9.49 -1.01
C ARG A 336 2.86 8.45 -1.25
N ASN A 337 3.24 7.29 -1.79
CA ASN A 337 2.41 6.10 -1.74
C ASN A 337 2.34 5.58 -0.29
N GLU A 338 1.17 5.66 0.34
CA GLU A 338 0.99 5.29 1.77
C GLU A 338 1.22 3.80 2.01
N ARG A 339 0.82 2.92 1.07
CA ARG A 339 1.04 1.47 1.19
C ARG A 339 2.52 1.12 1.18
N LEU A 340 3.29 1.75 0.28
CA LEU A 340 4.73 1.60 0.24
C LEU A 340 5.38 2.22 1.48
N GLY A 341 4.92 3.40 1.90
CA GLY A 341 5.41 4.06 3.10
C GLY A 341 5.28 3.21 4.35
N ASP A 342 4.13 2.53 4.52
CA ASP A 342 3.90 1.56 5.60
C ASP A 342 4.83 0.34 5.46
N ALA A 343 4.95 -0.25 4.27
CA ALA A 343 5.79 -1.41 4.04
C ALA A 343 7.28 -1.13 4.32
N VAL A 344 7.83 0.00 3.85
CA VAL A 344 9.24 0.33 4.08
C VAL A 344 9.54 0.72 5.53
N GLN A 345 8.55 1.24 6.26
CA GLN A 345 8.67 1.50 7.68
C GLN A 345 8.76 0.20 8.49
N GLN A 346 7.90 -0.78 8.18
CA GLN A 346 7.93 -2.12 8.77
C GLN A 346 9.23 -2.84 8.43
N TRP A 347 9.69 -2.74 7.18
CA TRP A 347 10.97 -3.29 6.73
C TRP A 347 12.13 -2.73 7.55
N ALA A 348 12.22 -1.40 7.68
CA ALA A 348 13.28 -0.77 8.46
C ALA A 348 13.28 -1.26 9.92
N PHE A 349 12.11 -1.40 10.53
CA PHE A 349 12.00 -1.95 11.89
C PHE A 349 12.43 -3.42 11.95
N GLY A 350 11.96 -4.26 11.01
CA GLY A 350 12.33 -5.67 10.92
C GLY A 350 13.82 -5.90 10.68
N SER A 351 14.48 -5.03 9.91
CA SER A 351 15.90 -5.14 9.58
C SER A 351 16.82 -5.00 10.80
N LEU A 352 16.36 -4.34 11.87
CA LEU A 352 17.14 -4.14 13.10
C LEU A 352 17.53 -5.45 13.81
N LYS A 353 16.79 -6.55 13.55
CA LYS A 353 17.10 -7.86 14.12
C LYS A 353 18.05 -8.69 13.25
N GLY A 354 18.02 -8.48 11.94
CA GLY A 354 18.69 -9.33 10.95
C GLY A 354 19.97 -8.73 10.35
N SER A 355 20.26 -7.44 10.58
CA SER A 355 21.41 -6.75 9.99
C SER A 355 22.18 -5.95 11.05
N PRO A 356 23.41 -6.35 11.37
CA PRO A 356 24.29 -5.57 12.25
C PRO A 356 24.52 -4.14 11.74
N GLY A 357 24.69 -3.95 10.43
CA GLY A 357 24.88 -2.63 9.83
C GLY A 357 23.65 -1.74 9.94
N ALA A 358 22.44 -2.31 9.72
CA ALA A 358 21.20 -1.57 9.93
C ALA A 358 21.03 -1.17 11.40
N ARG A 359 21.36 -2.06 12.33
CA ARG A 359 21.31 -1.80 13.76
C ARG A 359 22.30 -0.71 14.16
N ALA A 360 23.55 -0.79 13.74
CA ALA A 360 24.58 0.20 14.02
C ALA A 360 24.20 1.58 13.46
N TYR A 361 23.69 1.63 12.23
CA TYR A 361 23.20 2.86 11.62
C TYR A 361 22.05 3.49 12.43
N TYR A 362 21.07 2.70 12.82
CA TYR A 362 19.95 3.16 13.65
C TYR A 362 20.43 3.67 15.02
N ASP A 363 21.30 2.94 15.71
CA ASP A 363 21.81 3.30 17.04
C ASP A 363 22.63 4.61 16.99
N ALA A 364 23.44 4.80 15.94
CA ALA A 364 24.16 6.07 15.70
C ALA A 364 23.20 7.26 15.53
N LEU A 365 22.06 7.07 14.88
CA LEU A 365 21.03 8.10 14.78
C LEU A 365 20.37 8.38 16.14
N ARG A 366 20.12 7.34 16.95
CA ARG A 366 19.53 7.47 18.29
C ARG A 366 20.49 8.19 19.26
N THR A 367 21.79 7.90 19.17
CA THR A 367 22.83 8.62 19.93
C THR A 367 22.84 10.11 19.60
N ARG A 368 22.57 10.47 18.36
CA ARG A 368 22.39 11.87 17.90
C ARG A 368 21.03 12.46 18.30
N LYS A 369 20.28 11.84 19.22
CA LYS A 369 18.96 12.25 19.71
C LYS A 369 17.87 12.35 18.63
N ILE A 370 18.03 11.68 17.49
CA ILE A 370 16.99 11.60 16.47
C ILE A 370 15.87 10.67 16.98
N GLY A 371 14.63 11.13 16.92
CA GLY A 371 13.46 10.38 17.37
C GLY A 371 13.30 9.05 16.64
N HIS A 372 12.71 8.03 17.30
CA HIS A 372 12.56 6.66 16.79
C HIS A 372 12.02 6.62 15.36
N GLN A 373 10.88 7.24 15.09
CA GLN A 373 10.25 7.24 13.78
C GLN A 373 11.09 7.93 12.69
N ALA A 374 11.81 8.98 13.06
CA ALA A 374 12.72 9.69 12.15
C ALA A 374 13.98 8.86 11.85
N ALA A 375 14.50 8.12 12.83
CA ALA A 375 15.62 7.20 12.65
C ALA A 375 15.24 6.02 11.75
N LEU A 376 14.07 5.41 11.95
CA LEU A 376 13.55 4.35 11.06
C LEU A 376 13.34 4.85 9.63
N ARG A 377 12.84 6.08 9.43
CA ARG A 377 12.68 6.66 8.09
C ARG A 377 14.02 6.84 7.38
N GLN A 378 15.07 7.28 8.10
CA GLN A 378 16.41 7.40 7.54
C GLN A 378 17.01 6.03 7.22
N LEU A 379 16.80 5.04 8.07
CA LEU A 379 17.19 3.65 7.79
C LEU A 379 16.44 3.11 6.55
N ALA A 380 15.12 3.30 6.45
CA ALA A 380 14.34 2.95 5.28
C ALA A 380 14.90 3.58 3.99
N ASN A 381 15.29 4.85 4.05
CA ASN A 381 15.90 5.54 2.91
C ASN A 381 17.22 4.87 2.48
N ARG A 382 18.03 4.38 3.42
CA ARG A 382 19.26 3.63 3.12
C ARG A 382 18.93 2.28 2.50
N LEU A 383 18.02 1.51 3.10
CA LEU A 383 17.61 0.19 2.63
C LEU A 383 17.02 0.23 1.22
N VAL A 384 16.16 1.22 0.91
CA VAL A 384 15.63 1.42 -0.45
C VAL A 384 16.75 1.66 -1.47
N GLY A 385 17.81 2.38 -1.07
CA GLY A 385 19.00 2.57 -1.92
C GLY A 385 19.78 1.28 -2.16
N ILE A 386 19.94 0.45 -1.13
CA ILE A 386 20.59 -0.86 -1.22
C ILE A 386 19.77 -1.77 -2.14
N LEU A 387 18.45 -1.87 -1.92
CA LEU A 387 17.57 -2.65 -2.79
C LEU A 387 17.65 -2.20 -4.26
N HIS A 388 17.70 -0.89 -4.51
CA HIS A 388 17.88 -0.39 -5.88
C HIS A 388 19.19 -0.90 -6.52
N GLY A 389 20.28 -0.93 -5.75
CA GLY A 389 21.56 -1.51 -6.20
C GLY A 389 21.43 -2.98 -6.52
N CYS A 390 20.85 -3.78 -5.63
CA CYS A 390 20.61 -5.22 -5.83
C CYS A 390 19.77 -5.49 -7.09
N LEU A 391 18.66 -4.75 -7.28
CA LEU A 391 17.80 -4.89 -8.46
C LEU A 391 18.51 -4.49 -9.76
N LYS A 392 19.36 -3.45 -9.72
CA LYS A 392 20.12 -2.99 -10.88
C LYS A 392 21.16 -4.02 -11.33
N THR A 393 21.84 -4.66 -10.36
CA THR A 393 22.88 -5.66 -10.64
C THR A 393 22.33 -7.08 -10.78
N GLY A 394 21.07 -7.32 -10.39
CA GLY A 394 20.49 -8.67 -10.35
C GLY A 394 21.07 -9.55 -9.23
N THR A 395 21.64 -8.96 -8.17
CA THR A 395 22.35 -9.70 -7.12
C THR A 395 21.60 -9.60 -5.78
N PRO A 396 21.55 -10.69 -4.97
CA PRO A 396 21.02 -10.66 -3.62
C PRO A 396 21.78 -9.68 -2.71
N TYR A 397 21.14 -9.34 -1.59
CA TYR A 397 21.75 -8.51 -0.55
C TYR A 397 22.97 -9.20 0.08
N HIS A 398 24.02 -8.42 0.28
CA HIS A 398 25.21 -8.86 1.02
C HIS A 398 25.59 -7.81 2.07
N GLU A 399 25.61 -8.20 3.33
CA GLU A 399 25.78 -7.31 4.50
C GLU A 399 27.05 -6.44 4.38
N ALA A 400 28.21 -7.07 4.14
CA ALA A 400 29.49 -6.37 4.09
C ALA A 400 29.53 -5.32 2.97
N THR A 401 28.96 -5.63 1.79
CA THR A 401 28.89 -4.69 0.66
C THR A 401 27.93 -3.54 0.95
N ALA A 402 26.77 -3.84 1.53
CA ALA A 402 25.72 -2.85 1.80
C ALA A 402 26.17 -1.76 2.79
N TRP A 403 27.04 -2.13 3.74
CA TRP A 403 27.49 -1.26 4.84
C TRP A 403 28.98 -0.92 4.83
N ALA A 404 29.72 -1.27 3.76
CA ALA A 404 31.17 -1.04 3.65
C ALA A 404 31.59 0.40 4.01
N HIS A 405 30.85 1.40 3.51
CA HIS A 405 31.17 2.81 3.77
C HIS A 405 30.89 3.28 5.22
N HIS A 406 30.08 2.52 5.98
CA HIS A 406 29.83 2.85 7.39
C HIS A 406 30.88 2.27 8.33
N HIS A 407 31.48 1.16 7.97
CA HIS A 407 32.61 0.60 8.73
C HIS A 407 33.88 1.44 8.55
N ALA A 408 34.11 1.99 7.36
CA ALA A 408 35.26 2.88 7.08
C ALA A 408 35.18 4.26 7.77
N ALA A 409 33.98 4.72 8.15
CA ALA A 409 33.80 6.00 8.86
C ALA A 409 33.80 5.86 10.39
N ALA A 410 33.79 4.63 10.91
CA ALA A 410 33.82 4.32 12.34
C ALA A 410 35.19 3.77 12.83
N ALA A 411 36.14 3.52 11.91
CA ALA A 411 37.55 3.26 12.13
C ALA A 411 38.39 4.52 11.91
#